data_e52dd8f93d5934e63a974922014936b7
#
_entry.id   e52dd8f93d5934e63a974922014936b7
#
_cell.length_a   1.000
_cell.length_b   1.000
_cell.length_c   1.000
_cell.angle_alpha   90.00
_cell.angle_beta   90.00
_cell.angle_gamma   90.00
#
_symmetry.space_group_name_H-M   'P 1'
#
loop_
_entity.id
_entity.type
_entity.pdbx_description
1 polymer ?
#
loop_
_entity_poly.entity_id
_entity_poly.type
_entity_poly.pdbx_seq_one_letter_code
_entity_poly.pdbx_strand_id
1 'polypeptide(L)'
;MPSILDPLVDKAGGVRKTAAWYRNAVSSIADRVTARRLMGSGKLLGRPSIGRLNMFIYDPKYKKTLPYYDTFPLVLPVERIPGGFAGINFHYLRPGARFTLLERLQRFSTRGKEITRQNRFDVSYDRVKGIGMVKNALKKYLWSHCRTNFLRVDYDEAALAVYLPVAQFKKGRPY
;
A
#
# COMPACT_ATOMS: atom_id res chain seq x y z
N MET A 1 3.93 -16.18 10.50
CA MET A 1 5.28 -15.73 10.17
C MET A 1 5.43 -14.26 10.51
N PRO A 2 6.50 -13.82 11.18
CA PRO A 2 6.74 -12.41 11.42
C PRO A 2 6.99 -11.66 10.11
N SER A 3 6.56 -10.41 10.07
CA SER A 3 6.80 -9.53 8.93
C SER A 3 8.28 -9.16 8.86
N ILE A 4 8.81 -9.01 7.65
CA ILE A 4 10.16 -8.48 7.45
C ILE A 4 10.31 -7.04 7.99
N LEU A 5 9.19 -6.34 8.19
CA LEU A 5 9.15 -4.99 8.73
C LEU A 5 9.09 -4.94 10.27
N ASP A 6 8.79 -6.05 10.94
CA ASP A 6 8.64 -6.07 12.39
C ASP A 6 9.80 -5.41 13.16
N PRO A 7 11.08 -5.70 12.84
CA PRO A 7 12.19 -5.04 13.56
C PRO A 7 12.19 -3.52 13.41
N LEU A 8 11.74 -2.99 12.28
CA LEU A 8 11.66 -1.55 12.06
C LEU A 8 10.44 -0.94 12.75
N VAL A 9 9.34 -1.67 12.80
CA VAL A 9 8.14 -1.27 13.56
C VAL A 9 8.48 -1.17 15.05
N ASP A 10 9.21 -2.16 15.58
CA ASP A 10 9.65 -2.17 16.99
C ASP A 10 10.53 -0.97 17.30
N LYS A 11 11.45 -0.61 16.39
CA LYS A 11 12.28 0.59 16.55
C LYS A 11 11.46 1.89 16.57
N ALA A 12 10.38 1.95 15.81
CA ALA A 12 9.49 3.13 15.82
C ALA A 12 8.73 3.27 17.15
N GLY A 13 8.49 2.17 17.84
CA GLY A 13 7.91 2.17 19.19
C GLY A 13 6.48 2.72 19.27
N GLY A 14 5.68 2.59 18.20
CA GLY A 14 4.31 3.08 18.19
C GLY A 14 4.17 4.61 18.09
N VAL A 15 5.26 5.30 17.85
CA VAL A 15 5.31 6.78 17.74
C VAL A 15 5.57 7.17 16.30
N ARG A 16 4.85 8.19 15.82
CA ARG A 16 5.09 8.74 14.49
C ARG A 16 6.49 9.34 14.39
N LYS A 17 7.21 8.94 13.34
CA LYS A 17 8.53 9.44 12.99
C LYS A 17 8.43 10.39 11.80
N THR A 18 9.55 11.03 11.45
CA THR A 18 9.67 11.86 10.24
C THR A 18 9.73 10.99 8.98
N ALA A 19 9.43 11.62 7.84
CA ALA A 19 9.63 10.97 6.53
C ALA A 19 11.06 10.46 6.36
N ALA A 20 12.04 11.26 6.75
CA ALA A 20 13.46 10.89 6.67
C ALA A 20 13.77 9.66 7.52
N TRP A 21 13.18 9.56 8.70
CA TRP A 21 13.38 8.39 9.56
C TRP A 21 12.91 7.10 8.89
N TYR A 22 11.67 7.11 8.36
CA TYR A 22 11.11 5.93 7.66
C TYR A 22 11.90 5.57 6.42
N ARG A 23 12.27 6.56 5.61
CA ARG A 23 13.08 6.34 4.41
C ARG A 23 14.43 5.70 4.75
N ASN A 24 15.10 6.20 5.78
CA ASN A 24 16.39 5.66 6.21
C ASN A 24 16.24 4.26 6.81
N ALA A 25 15.20 4.02 7.60
CA ALA A 25 14.91 2.70 8.14
C ALA A 25 14.74 1.66 7.02
N VAL A 26 13.96 1.97 6.00
CA VAL A 26 13.75 1.09 4.84
C VAL A 26 15.05 0.91 4.05
N SER A 27 15.83 1.96 3.87
CA SER A 27 17.14 1.86 3.18
C SER A 27 18.06 0.84 3.82
N SER A 28 17.99 0.65 5.13
CA SER A 28 18.82 -0.33 5.85
C SER A 28 18.51 -1.79 5.50
N ILE A 29 17.34 -2.06 4.92
CA ILE A 29 16.90 -3.41 4.53
C ILE A 29 16.58 -3.53 3.03
N ALA A 30 16.74 -2.46 2.26
CA ALA A 30 16.27 -2.38 0.87
C ALA A 30 16.82 -3.50 -0.02
N ASP A 31 18.07 -3.89 0.17
CA ASP A 31 18.73 -4.97 -0.58
C ASP A 31 18.14 -6.36 -0.31
N ARG A 32 17.42 -6.51 0.79
CA ARG A 32 16.81 -7.78 1.22
C ARG A 32 15.32 -7.86 0.94
N VAL A 33 14.70 -6.75 0.51
CA VAL A 33 13.24 -6.68 0.31
C VAL A 33 12.89 -6.88 -1.16
N THR A 34 12.19 -7.97 -1.43
CA THR A 34 11.63 -8.29 -2.75
C THR A 34 10.16 -8.65 -2.60
N ALA A 35 9.40 -8.56 -3.69
CA ALA A 35 8.01 -9.02 -3.69
C ALA A 35 7.89 -10.46 -3.17
N ARG A 36 8.78 -11.33 -3.63
CA ARG A 36 8.80 -12.75 -3.22
C ARG A 36 9.00 -12.91 -1.71
N ARG A 37 9.95 -12.17 -1.13
CA ARG A 37 10.21 -12.24 0.32
C ARG A 37 9.05 -11.66 1.12
N LEU A 38 8.47 -10.57 0.68
CA LEU A 38 7.29 -9.99 1.32
C LEU A 38 6.13 -10.98 1.32
N MET A 39 5.82 -11.56 0.17
CA MET A 39 4.72 -12.52 0.05
C MET A 39 4.97 -13.81 0.86
N GLY A 40 6.23 -14.18 1.04
CA GLY A 40 6.61 -15.38 1.80
C GLY A 40 6.66 -15.19 3.33
N SER A 41 6.71 -13.95 3.83
CA SER A 41 6.94 -13.68 5.24
C SER A 41 5.79 -12.99 5.97
N GLY A 42 4.75 -12.58 5.28
CA GLY A 42 3.66 -11.81 5.87
C GLY A 42 2.37 -12.59 6.07
N LYS A 43 1.34 -11.89 6.51
CA LYS A 43 -0.01 -12.44 6.65
C LYS A 43 -0.74 -12.35 5.31
N LEU A 44 -1.06 -13.50 4.73
CA LEU A 44 -1.81 -13.59 3.48
C LEU A 44 -3.30 -13.82 3.78
N LEU A 45 -4.15 -13.01 3.15
CA LEU A 45 -5.60 -13.09 3.27
C LEU A 45 -6.22 -13.35 1.90
N GLY A 46 -7.33 -14.09 1.86
CA GLY A 46 -8.04 -14.36 0.60
C GLY A 46 -8.70 -13.12 0.00
N ARG A 47 -9.03 -12.14 0.83
CA ARG A 47 -9.65 -10.87 0.42
C ARG A 47 -9.06 -9.70 1.19
N PRO A 48 -8.86 -8.54 0.56
CA PRO A 48 -8.43 -7.34 1.26
C PRO A 48 -9.62 -6.70 2.01
N SER A 49 -9.31 -5.94 3.05
CA SER A 49 -10.31 -5.19 3.81
C SER A 49 -10.26 -3.71 3.44
N ILE A 50 -11.42 -3.06 3.40
CA ILE A 50 -11.50 -1.61 3.25
C ILE A 50 -10.76 -0.94 4.40
N GLY A 51 -9.93 0.06 4.08
CA GLY A 51 -9.17 0.83 5.07
C GLY A 51 -7.88 0.16 5.56
N ARG A 52 -7.46 -0.95 4.94
CA ARG A 52 -6.17 -1.61 5.23
C ARG A 52 -5.36 -1.76 3.96
N LEU A 53 -4.08 -1.41 4.04
CA LEU A 53 -3.15 -1.58 2.93
C LEU A 53 -2.89 -3.05 2.64
N ASN A 54 -2.71 -3.36 1.37
CA ASN A 54 -2.39 -4.70 0.89
C ASN A 54 -1.41 -4.65 -0.27
N MET A 55 -0.61 -5.70 -0.41
CA MET A 55 0.19 -5.97 -1.61
C MET A 55 -0.23 -7.32 -2.19
N PHE A 56 -0.19 -7.44 -3.50
CA PHE A 56 -0.54 -8.67 -4.20
C PHE A 56 0.00 -8.63 -5.62
N ILE A 57 0.07 -9.77 -6.28
CA ILE A 57 0.43 -9.84 -7.69
C ILE A 57 -0.83 -9.67 -8.53
N TYR A 58 -0.79 -8.74 -9.46
CA TYR A 58 -1.92 -8.38 -10.31
C TYR A 58 -1.54 -8.40 -11.79
N ASP A 59 -2.40 -9.01 -12.61
CA ASP A 59 -2.26 -9.07 -14.05
C ASP A 59 -3.44 -8.33 -14.71
N PRO A 60 -3.29 -7.04 -15.08
CA PRO A 60 -4.39 -6.21 -15.54
C PRO A 60 -5.08 -6.74 -16.78
N LYS A 61 -6.42 -6.68 -16.81
CA LYS A 61 -7.23 -7.12 -17.94
C LYS A 61 -6.87 -6.40 -19.24
N TYR A 62 -6.60 -5.11 -19.15
CA TYR A 62 -6.34 -4.25 -20.31
C TYR A 62 -4.86 -3.90 -20.47
N LYS A 63 -3.95 -4.75 -20.03
CA LYS A 63 -2.50 -4.50 -20.07
C LYS A 63 -1.97 -4.19 -21.47
N LYS A 64 -2.60 -4.70 -22.52
CA LYS A 64 -2.18 -4.45 -23.91
C LYS A 64 -2.40 -2.99 -24.34
N THR A 65 -3.41 -2.34 -23.79
CA THR A 65 -3.78 -0.95 -24.15
C THR A 65 -3.32 0.08 -23.12
N LEU A 66 -2.96 -0.36 -21.90
CA LEU A 66 -2.47 0.54 -20.86
C LEU A 66 -1.07 1.08 -21.24
N PRO A 67 -0.79 2.38 -21.01
CA PRO A 67 0.54 2.94 -21.25
C PRO A 67 1.58 2.37 -20.28
N TYR A 68 1.17 2.06 -19.07
CA TYR A 68 1.96 1.38 -18.05
C TYR A 68 1.01 0.78 -17.01
N TYR A 69 1.51 -0.18 -16.24
CA TYR A 69 0.73 -0.80 -15.15
C TYR A 69 1.67 -1.39 -14.10
N ASP A 70 1.19 -1.46 -12.86
CA ASP A 70 1.92 -2.03 -11.74
C ASP A 70 1.49 -3.49 -11.52
N THR A 71 2.45 -4.40 -11.51
CA THR A 71 2.18 -5.84 -11.29
C THR A 71 2.31 -6.27 -9.83
N PHE A 72 2.81 -5.39 -8.96
CA PHE A 72 2.87 -5.63 -7.52
C PHE A 72 2.41 -4.40 -6.74
N PRO A 73 1.12 -4.06 -6.82
CA PRO A 73 0.59 -2.83 -6.25
C PRO A 73 0.56 -2.82 -4.72
N LEU A 74 0.72 -1.62 -4.15
CA LEU A 74 0.47 -1.31 -2.74
C LEU A 74 -0.85 -0.52 -2.68
N VAL A 75 -1.93 -1.20 -2.33
CA VAL A 75 -3.28 -0.65 -2.47
C VAL A 75 -3.98 -0.48 -1.14
N LEU A 76 -4.59 0.68 -0.95
CA LEU A 76 -5.57 0.94 0.10
C LEU A 76 -6.96 0.81 -0.51
N PRO A 77 -7.69 -0.30 -0.28
CA PRO A 77 -9.05 -0.45 -0.77
C PRO A 77 -9.97 0.58 -0.12
N VAL A 78 -10.81 1.22 -0.93
CA VAL A 78 -11.76 2.26 -0.48
C VAL A 78 -13.21 1.91 -0.74
N GLU A 79 -13.48 0.98 -1.67
CA GLU A 79 -14.84 0.58 -2.02
C GLU A 79 -14.85 -0.81 -2.64
N ARG A 80 -15.88 -1.58 -2.35
CA ARG A 80 -16.18 -2.83 -3.06
C ARG A 80 -17.00 -2.50 -4.30
N ILE A 81 -16.66 -3.15 -5.42
CA ILE A 81 -17.40 -3.02 -6.68
C ILE A 81 -17.76 -4.40 -7.19
N PRO A 82 -18.74 -4.53 -8.13
CA PRO A 82 -19.02 -5.83 -8.74
C PRO A 82 -17.77 -6.44 -9.38
N GLY A 83 -17.43 -7.65 -8.96
CA GLY A 83 -16.29 -8.39 -9.47
C GLY A 83 -14.92 -7.94 -8.96
N GLY A 84 -14.84 -6.99 -8.01
CA GLY A 84 -13.56 -6.51 -7.52
C GLY A 84 -13.66 -5.43 -6.46
N PHE A 85 -12.71 -4.51 -6.48
CA PHE A 85 -12.66 -3.38 -5.55
C PHE A 85 -11.96 -2.18 -6.20
N ALA A 86 -12.27 -0.99 -5.70
CA ALA A 86 -11.53 0.23 -6.00
C ALA A 86 -10.58 0.55 -4.87
N GLY A 87 -9.39 1.03 -5.18
CA GLY A 87 -8.40 1.39 -4.19
C GLY A 87 -7.36 2.35 -4.70
N ILE A 88 -6.62 2.93 -3.76
CA ILE A 88 -5.50 3.84 -4.05
C ILE A 88 -4.23 3.00 -4.16
N ASN A 89 -3.61 2.96 -5.35
CA ASN A 89 -2.29 2.37 -5.50
C ASN A 89 -1.21 3.44 -5.26
N PHE A 90 -0.56 3.35 -4.11
CA PHE A 90 0.47 4.31 -3.69
C PHE A 90 1.67 4.34 -4.61
N HIS A 91 1.96 3.24 -5.33
CA HIS A 91 3.08 3.18 -6.26
C HIS A 91 2.94 4.14 -7.45
N TYR A 92 1.73 4.64 -7.73
CA TYR A 92 1.52 5.67 -8.77
C TYR A 92 2.00 7.05 -8.35
N LEU A 93 2.41 7.21 -7.09
CA LEU A 93 2.97 8.44 -6.56
C LEU A 93 4.48 8.27 -6.29
N ARG A 94 5.23 9.37 -6.37
CA ARG A 94 6.62 9.39 -5.92
C ARG A 94 6.68 9.10 -4.42
N PRO A 95 7.76 8.48 -3.91
CA PRO A 95 7.84 8.09 -2.49
C PRO A 95 7.51 9.19 -1.50
N GLY A 96 7.99 10.42 -1.71
CA GLY A 96 7.66 11.54 -0.84
C GLY A 96 6.17 11.90 -0.87
N ALA A 97 5.53 11.85 -2.04
CA ALA A 97 4.09 12.08 -2.18
C ALA A 97 3.28 10.96 -1.53
N ARG A 98 3.76 9.71 -1.57
CA ARG A 98 3.12 8.59 -0.87
C ARG A 98 3.04 8.87 0.63
N PHE A 99 4.13 9.34 1.22
CA PHE A 99 4.17 9.66 2.65
C PHE A 99 3.23 10.82 2.98
N THR A 100 3.21 11.88 2.18
CA THR A 100 2.32 13.01 2.34
C THR A 100 0.85 12.59 2.29
N LEU A 101 0.50 11.74 1.32
CA LEU A 101 -0.86 11.19 1.23
C LEU A 101 -1.19 10.34 2.46
N LEU A 102 -0.27 9.48 2.87
CA LEU A 102 -0.45 8.63 4.05
C LEU A 102 -0.76 9.47 5.29
N GLU A 103 0.02 10.52 5.55
CA GLU A 103 -0.22 11.43 6.68
C GLU A 103 -1.59 12.09 6.60
N ARG A 104 -1.99 12.50 5.39
CA ARG A 104 -3.31 13.11 5.17
C ARG A 104 -4.43 12.12 5.48
N LEU A 105 -4.31 10.87 5.04
CA LEU A 105 -5.29 9.81 5.28
C LEU A 105 -5.31 9.39 6.75
N GLN A 106 -4.21 9.50 7.46
CA GLN A 106 -4.15 9.19 8.89
C GLN A 106 -5.04 10.10 9.74
N ARG A 107 -5.37 11.28 9.25
CA ARG A 107 -6.36 12.17 9.89
C ARG A 107 -7.75 11.55 9.92
N PHE A 108 -8.02 10.60 9.05
CA PHE A 108 -9.27 9.84 8.98
C PHE A 108 -9.15 8.46 9.64
N SER A 109 -8.18 8.26 10.50
CA SER A 109 -8.06 7.02 11.26
C SER A 109 -9.13 6.96 12.35
N THR A 110 -9.75 5.80 12.50
CA THR A 110 -10.87 5.58 13.42
C THR A 110 -10.46 5.42 14.87
N ARG A 111 -9.16 5.36 15.17
CA ARG A 111 -8.67 5.13 16.54
C ARG A 111 -7.48 6.01 16.87
N GLY A 112 -7.70 6.97 17.75
CA GLY A 112 -6.70 7.69 18.52
C GLY A 112 -5.43 8.14 17.83
N LYS A 113 -4.50 8.67 18.62
CA LYS A 113 -3.22 9.21 18.15
C LYS A 113 -2.10 8.18 18.10
N GLU A 114 -2.30 7.00 18.72
CA GLU A 114 -1.29 5.94 18.74
C GLU A 114 -1.30 5.15 17.43
N ILE A 115 -0.10 4.80 16.97
CA ILE A 115 0.08 3.99 15.78
C ILE A 115 0.18 2.53 16.19
N THR A 116 -0.92 1.79 16.01
CA THR A 116 -1.02 0.37 16.35
C THR A 116 -1.41 -0.47 15.14
N ARG A 117 -1.19 -1.78 15.22
CA ARG A 117 -1.60 -2.74 14.18
C ARG A 117 -3.10 -2.72 13.92
N GLN A 118 -3.89 -2.48 14.96
CA GLN A 118 -5.35 -2.55 14.91
C GLN A 118 -6.00 -1.35 14.26
N ASN A 119 -5.28 -0.24 14.13
CA ASN A 119 -5.79 0.94 13.49
C ASN A 119 -6.10 0.65 12.01
N ARG A 120 -7.05 1.39 11.46
CA ARG A 120 -7.36 1.36 10.05
C ARG A 120 -7.70 2.74 9.56
N PHE A 121 -7.56 2.96 8.27
CA PHE A 121 -7.98 4.20 7.65
C PHE A 121 -9.49 4.20 7.49
N ASP A 122 -10.12 5.29 7.90
CA ASP A 122 -11.55 5.51 7.66
C ASP A 122 -11.72 6.19 6.31
N VAL A 123 -11.81 5.38 5.27
CA VAL A 123 -11.83 5.83 3.87
C VAL A 123 -13.05 5.30 3.13
N SER A 124 -13.48 6.07 2.14
CA SER A 124 -14.48 5.68 1.16
C SER A 124 -14.11 6.29 -0.19
N TYR A 125 -14.68 5.77 -1.26
CA TYR A 125 -14.47 6.33 -2.60
C TYR A 125 -14.81 7.82 -2.63
N ASP A 126 -15.98 8.20 -2.09
CA ASP A 126 -16.43 9.59 -2.07
C ASP A 126 -15.50 10.51 -1.30
N ARG A 127 -14.91 10.02 -0.21
CA ARG A 127 -14.00 10.80 0.63
C ARG A 127 -12.66 11.06 -0.04
N VAL A 128 -12.17 10.10 -0.83
CA VAL A 128 -10.83 10.21 -1.43
C VAL A 128 -10.82 10.73 -2.86
N LYS A 129 -11.91 10.58 -3.61
CA LYS A 129 -11.96 11.01 -5.02
C LYS A 129 -11.69 12.50 -5.22
N GLY A 130 -11.99 13.32 -4.23
CA GLY A 130 -11.75 14.76 -4.25
C GLY A 130 -10.31 15.18 -3.91
N ILE A 131 -9.45 14.25 -3.52
CA ILE A 131 -8.05 14.55 -3.23
C ILE A 131 -7.27 14.54 -4.55
N GLY A 132 -6.77 15.72 -4.97
CA GLY A 132 -6.16 15.89 -6.30
C GLY A 132 -5.04 14.90 -6.59
N MET A 133 -4.15 14.63 -5.64
CA MET A 133 -3.03 13.70 -5.82
C MET A 133 -3.47 12.24 -5.98
N VAL A 134 -4.69 11.88 -5.58
CA VAL A 134 -5.24 10.52 -5.67
C VAL A 134 -5.79 10.20 -7.07
N LYS A 135 -6.11 11.21 -7.86
CA LYS A 135 -6.81 11.05 -9.15
C LYS A 135 -6.22 9.96 -10.04
N ASN A 136 -4.90 9.96 -10.24
CA ASN A 136 -4.22 8.99 -11.10
C ASN A 136 -3.86 7.69 -10.38
N ALA A 137 -3.96 7.66 -9.06
CA ALA A 137 -3.64 6.51 -8.22
C ALA A 137 -4.88 5.67 -7.87
N LEU A 138 -6.08 6.19 -8.11
CA LEU A 138 -7.33 5.49 -7.81
C LEU A 138 -7.63 4.51 -8.94
N LYS A 139 -7.57 3.22 -8.64
CA LYS A 139 -7.67 2.12 -9.61
C LYS A 139 -8.75 1.14 -9.22
N LYS A 140 -9.24 0.40 -10.22
CA LYS A 140 -10.17 -0.72 -10.03
C LYS A 140 -9.42 -2.03 -10.25
N TYR A 141 -9.62 -2.99 -9.35
CA TYR A 141 -8.97 -4.29 -9.39
C TYR A 141 -10.04 -5.39 -9.47
N LEU A 142 -9.86 -6.31 -10.41
CA LEU A 142 -10.78 -7.43 -10.62
C LEU A 142 -10.25 -8.68 -9.90
N TRP A 143 -11.13 -9.35 -9.15
CA TRP A 143 -10.74 -10.59 -8.45
C TRP A 143 -10.13 -11.62 -9.39
N SER A 144 -10.69 -11.77 -10.59
CA SER A 144 -10.22 -12.73 -11.58
C SER A 144 -8.81 -12.47 -12.11
N HIS A 145 -8.27 -11.27 -11.90
CA HIS A 145 -6.94 -10.87 -12.33
C HIS A 145 -5.93 -10.74 -11.18
N CYS A 146 -6.36 -10.98 -9.96
CA CYS A 146 -5.45 -11.14 -8.82
C CYS A 146 -4.81 -12.53 -8.88
N ARG A 147 -3.48 -12.58 -8.90
CA ARG A 147 -2.73 -13.83 -9.09
C ARG A 147 -2.26 -14.47 -7.78
N THR A 148 -2.38 -13.75 -6.67
CA THR A 148 -2.01 -14.22 -5.34
C THR A 148 -3.09 -13.84 -4.33
N ASN A 149 -2.97 -14.40 -3.12
CA ASN A 149 -3.63 -13.84 -1.96
C ASN A 149 -3.07 -12.45 -1.66
N PHE A 150 -3.68 -11.77 -0.71
CA PHE A 150 -3.36 -10.39 -0.36
C PHE A 150 -2.48 -10.36 0.89
N LEU A 151 -1.28 -9.77 0.76
CA LEU A 151 -0.40 -9.51 1.90
C LEU A 151 -0.94 -8.27 2.62
N ARG A 152 -1.41 -8.47 3.85
CA ARG A 152 -1.87 -7.36 4.68
C ARG A 152 -0.67 -6.56 5.17
N VAL A 153 -0.73 -5.25 4.96
CA VAL A 153 0.20 -4.28 5.54
C VAL A 153 -0.54 -3.60 6.69
N ASP A 154 -0.09 -3.83 7.91
CA ASP A 154 -0.75 -3.27 9.09
C ASP A 154 -0.52 -1.75 9.16
N TYR A 155 -1.36 -1.08 9.93
CA TYR A 155 -1.32 0.38 10.04
C TYR A 155 0.04 0.90 10.53
N ASP A 156 0.67 0.19 11.49
CA ASP A 156 1.99 0.52 12.02
C ASP A 156 3.14 0.25 11.03
N GLU A 157 2.89 -0.53 9.98
CA GLU A 157 3.84 -0.79 8.90
C GLU A 157 3.71 0.19 7.72
N ALA A 158 2.60 0.92 7.64
CA ALA A 158 2.23 1.69 6.46
C ALA A 158 3.29 2.72 6.04
N ALA A 159 3.84 3.47 6.99
CA ALA A 159 4.86 4.49 6.72
C ALA A 159 6.18 3.89 6.23
N LEU A 160 6.49 2.66 6.61
CA LEU A 160 7.62 1.91 6.08
C LEU A 160 7.30 1.40 4.67
N ALA A 161 6.12 0.85 4.49
CA ALA A 161 5.70 0.21 3.25
C ALA A 161 5.70 1.17 2.06
N VAL A 162 5.35 2.44 2.24
CA VAL A 162 5.36 3.43 1.17
C VAL A 162 6.75 3.72 0.60
N TYR A 163 7.81 3.43 1.36
CA TYR A 163 9.20 3.60 0.94
C TYR A 163 9.84 2.32 0.41
N LEU A 164 9.17 1.17 0.48
CA LEU A 164 9.73 -0.08 -0.04
C LEU A 164 9.97 0.01 -1.56
N PRO A 165 11.16 -0.37 -2.04
CA PRO A 165 11.49 -0.32 -3.47
C PRO A 165 10.96 -1.54 -4.21
N VAL A 166 9.65 -1.79 -4.15
CA VAL A 166 9.02 -3.01 -4.70
C VAL A 166 7.98 -2.76 -5.77
N ALA A 167 7.78 -1.50 -6.19
CA ALA A 167 6.91 -1.18 -7.32
C ALA A 167 7.42 -1.87 -8.59
N GLN A 168 6.54 -2.55 -9.32
CA GLN A 168 6.90 -3.32 -10.52
C GLN A 168 6.08 -2.85 -11.71
N PHE A 169 6.44 -1.68 -12.23
CA PHE A 169 5.81 -1.15 -13.43
C PHE A 169 6.30 -1.82 -14.70
N LYS A 170 5.39 -2.05 -15.64
CA LYS A 170 5.63 -2.57 -16.97
C LYS A 170 5.27 -1.50 -18.01
N LYS A 171 5.98 -1.48 -19.14
CA LYS A 171 5.81 -0.58 -20.30
C LYS A 171 6.19 0.87 -20.04
N GLY A 172 6.31 1.31 -18.81
CA GLY A 172 6.65 2.67 -18.41
C GLY A 172 6.35 2.90 -16.92
N ARG A 173 6.37 4.16 -16.53
CA ARG A 173 6.14 4.58 -15.13
C ARG A 173 5.26 5.82 -15.09
N PRO A 174 4.52 6.06 -13.99
CA PRO A 174 3.70 7.27 -13.82
C PRO A 174 4.52 8.56 -13.56
N TYR A 175 5.82 8.41 -13.26
CA TYR A 175 6.72 9.55 -12.98
C TYR A 175 8.15 9.21 -13.36
#